data_625d10738d73a717c5b07927b541cbda
#
_entry.id   625d10738d73a717c5b07927b541cbda
#
_cell.length_a   1.000
_cell.length_b   1.000
_cell.length_c   1.000
_cell.angle_alpha   90.00
_cell.angle_beta   90.00
_cell.angle_gamma   90.00
#
_symmetry.space_group_name_H-M   'P 1'
#
loop_
_entity.id
_entity.type
_entity.pdbx_description
1 polymer ?
#
loop_
_entity_poly.entity_id
_entity_poly.type
_entity_poly.pdbx_seq_one_letter_code
_entity_poly.pdbx_strand_id
1 'polypeptide(L)'
;MERIRKYEPLWGKWKATRLIGEGSFGTVYEVESEFLGNASSCAVKLISFKNTEMFQGIDSSGTQSAEDMEKLQIEEAKKNVREAVLMEKLQGRDHIVTIYDYDIFPQERTTDVAIIMDIMQLL
;
A
#
# COMPACT_ATOMS: atom_id res chain seq x y z
N MET A 1 -6.75 -11.14 -7.28
CA MET A 1 -5.30 -11.31 -7.04
C MET A 1 -4.38 -10.72 -8.12
N GLU A 2 -4.90 -10.39 -9.29
CA GLU A 2 -4.06 -9.88 -10.37
C GLU A 2 -3.40 -8.53 -10.06
N ARG A 3 -4.07 -7.67 -9.33
CA ARG A 3 -3.57 -6.33 -9.02
C ARG A 3 -2.27 -6.34 -8.24
N ILE A 4 -2.13 -7.26 -7.29
CA ILE A 4 -0.92 -7.34 -6.46
C ILE A 4 0.20 -8.10 -7.15
N ARG A 5 -0.13 -8.99 -8.09
CA ARG A 5 0.85 -9.85 -8.75
C ARG A 5 1.92 -9.10 -9.52
N LYS A 6 1.57 -7.95 -10.09
CA LYS A 6 2.54 -7.13 -10.84
C LYS A 6 3.64 -6.54 -9.96
N TYR A 7 3.43 -6.51 -8.64
CA TYR A 7 4.40 -6.01 -7.69
C TYR A 7 5.19 -7.10 -6.99
N GLU A 8 4.89 -8.37 -7.26
CA GLU A 8 5.56 -9.48 -6.61
C GLU A 8 6.95 -9.75 -7.19
N PRO A 9 7.90 -10.17 -6.36
CA PRO A 9 7.76 -10.36 -4.91
C PRO A 9 7.84 -9.02 -4.16
N LEU A 10 6.86 -8.78 -3.30
CA LEU A 10 6.82 -7.57 -2.49
C LEU A 10 7.98 -7.58 -1.50
N TRP A 11 8.66 -6.46 -1.39
CA TRP A 11 9.88 -6.32 -0.57
C TRP A 11 10.90 -7.44 -0.86
N GLY A 12 10.89 -7.94 -2.09
CA GLY A 12 11.83 -8.96 -2.56
C GLY A 12 11.56 -10.37 -2.08
N LYS A 13 10.52 -10.61 -1.29
CA LYS A 13 10.29 -11.93 -0.70
C LYS A 13 8.83 -12.35 -0.48
N TRP A 14 7.87 -11.43 -0.52
CA TRP A 14 6.47 -11.73 -0.19
C TRP A 14 5.63 -11.96 -1.44
N LYS A 15 4.82 -13.01 -1.41
CA LYS A 15 3.88 -13.35 -2.50
C LYS A 15 2.49 -13.56 -1.93
N ALA A 16 1.48 -13.04 -2.63
CA ALA A 16 0.09 -13.20 -2.21
C ALA A 16 -0.37 -14.65 -2.41
N THR A 17 -1.04 -15.18 -1.39
CA THR A 17 -1.57 -16.55 -1.41
C THR A 17 -3.09 -16.57 -1.46
N ARG A 18 -3.76 -15.56 -0.91
CA ARG A 18 -5.22 -15.46 -0.99
C ARG A 18 -5.70 -14.04 -0.75
N LEU A 19 -6.91 -13.78 -1.21
CA LEU A 19 -7.62 -12.53 -0.94
C LEU A 19 -8.30 -12.67 0.41
N ILE A 20 -8.05 -11.73 1.33
CA ILE A 20 -8.71 -11.71 2.65
C ILE A 20 -9.98 -10.89 2.58
N GLY A 21 -9.94 -9.72 1.94
CA GLY A 21 -11.10 -8.85 1.86
C GLY A 21 -10.93 -7.69 0.91
N GLU A 22 -12.06 -7.13 0.51
CA GLU A 22 -12.12 -5.93 -0.33
C GLU A 22 -13.07 -4.94 0.31
N GLY A 23 -12.76 -3.67 0.20
CA GLY A 23 -13.60 -2.60 0.69
C GLY A 23 -13.31 -1.28 0.00
N SER A 24 -14.01 -0.23 0.45
CA SER A 24 -13.83 1.11 -0.10
C SER A 24 -12.43 1.68 0.14
N PHE A 25 -11.72 1.15 1.13
CA PHE A 25 -10.40 1.63 1.52
C PHE A 25 -9.25 0.81 0.94
N GLY A 26 -9.55 -0.20 0.13
CA GLY A 26 -8.53 -1.01 -0.50
C GLY A 26 -8.81 -2.50 -0.43
N THR A 27 -7.82 -3.27 -0.83
CA THR A 27 -7.91 -4.73 -0.91
C THR A 27 -6.84 -5.33 -0.02
N VAL A 28 -7.23 -6.33 0.79
CA VAL A 28 -6.31 -6.98 1.73
C VAL A 28 -6.02 -8.39 1.26
N TYR A 29 -4.74 -8.73 1.20
CA TYR A 29 -4.25 -10.04 0.79
C TYR A 29 -3.45 -10.67 1.91
N GLU A 30 -3.53 -12.01 2.02
CA GLU A 30 -2.55 -12.77 2.79
C GLU A 30 -1.31 -12.96 1.92
N VAL A 31 -0.15 -12.68 2.46
CA VAL A 31 1.13 -12.88 1.77
C VAL A 31 2.01 -13.83 2.57
N GLU A 32 2.80 -14.60 1.88
CA GLU A 32 3.74 -15.55 2.50
C GLU A 32 5.14 -15.33 2.00
N SER A 33 6.09 -15.60 2.88
CA SER A 33 7.52 -15.61 2.59
C SER A 33 8.13 -16.81 3.27
N GLU A 34 9.14 -17.42 2.64
CA GLU A 34 9.85 -18.55 3.19
C GLU A 34 11.30 -18.17 3.48
N PHE A 35 11.78 -18.52 4.66
CA PHE A 35 13.16 -18.30 5.06
C PHE A 35 13.66 -19.53 5.79
N LEU A 36 14.71 -20.16 5.24
CA LEU A 36 15.33 -21.37 5.79
C LEU A 36 14.32 -22.49 6.08
N GLY A 37 13.37 -22.67 5.15
CA GLY A 37 12.35 -23.71 5.26
C GLY A 37 11.16 -23.36 6.15
N ASN A 38 11.15 -22.19 6.76
CA ASN A 38 10.05 -21.73 7.60
C ASN A 38 9.20 -20.71 6.85
N ALA A 39 7.91 -20.98 6.75
CA ALA A 39 6.96 -20.07 6.13
C ALA A 39 6.48 -19.03 7.15
N SER A 40 6.42 -17.77 6.72
CA SER A 40 5.85 -16.68 7.50
C SER A 40 4.69 -16.07 6.73
N SER A 41 3.65 -15.64 7.45
CA SER A 41 2.47 -15.02 6.84
C SER A 41 2.24 -13.62 7.42
N CYS A 42 1.86 -12.72 6.54
CA CYS A 42 1.46 -11.37 6.91
C CYS A 42 0.26 -10.96 6.06
N ALA A 43 -0.30 -9.80 6.33
CA ALA A 43 -1.33 -9.20 5.50
C ALA A 43 -0.75 -7.99 4.78
N VAL A 44 -1.17 -7.78 3.54
CA VAL A 44 -0.84 -6.58 2.78
C VAL A 44 -2.13 -5.90 2.35
N LYS A 45 -2.27 -4.64 2.71
CA LYS A 45 -3.37 -3.82 2.22
C LYS A 45 -2.88 -3.00 1.04
N LEU A 46 -3.52 -3.18 -0.10
CA LEU A 46 -3.22 -2.44 -1.33
C LEU A 46 -4.27 -1.36 -1.51
N ILE A 47 -3.82 -0.12 -1.51
CA ILE A 47 -4.68 1.06 -1.65
C ILE A 47 -4.29 1.77 -2.93
N SER A 48 -5.29 2.15 -3.74
CA SER A 48 -5.04 2.90 -4.96
C SER A 48 -5.60 4.31 -4.83
N PHE A 49 -4.79 5.29 -5.16
CA PHE A 49 -5.18 6.70 -5.21
C PHE A 49 -5.15 7.17 -6.66
N LYS A 50 -6.19 7.89 -7.07
CA LYS A 50 -6.18 8.54 -8.39
C LYS A 50 -5.27 9.75 -8.33
N ASN A 51 -4.37 9.86 -9.30
CA ASN A 51 -3.43 10.98 -9.34
C ASN A 51 -4.12 12.33 -9.39
N THR A 52 -5.27 12.41 -10.06
CA THR A 52 -6.06 13.64 -10.14
C THR A 52 -6.55 14.10 -8.77
N GLU A 53 -6.85 13.17 -7.87
CA GLU A 53 -7.28 13.47 -6.51
C GLU A 53 -6.09 13.83 -5.62
N MET A 54 -4.97 13.13 -5.81
CA MET A 54 -3.74 13.40 -5.06
C MET A 54 -3.20 14.80 -5.32
N PHE A 55 -3.29 15.27 -6.56
CA PHE A 55 -2.76 16.58 -6.96
C PHE A 55 -3.81 17.67 -6.95
N GLN A 56 -4.94 17.46 -6.32
CA GLN A 56 -5.98 18.46 -6.20
C GLN A 56 -5.44 19.68 -5.45
N GLY A 57 -5.51 20.85 -6.09
CA GLY A 57 -4.99 22.09 -5.53
C GLY A 57 -3.53 22.37 -5.84
N ILE A 58 -2.85 21.47 -6.49
CA ILE A 58 -1.48 21.69 -6.96
C ILE A 58 -1.54 22.34 -8.34
N ASP A 59 -0.83 23.45 -8.51
CA ASP A 59 -0.76 24.15 -9.78
C ASP A 59 0.01 23.31 -10.79
N SER A 60 -0.70 22.85 -11.83
CA SER A 60 -0.13 22.03 -12.88
C SER A 60 0.37 22.85 -14.07
N SER A 61 0.40 24.18 -13.95
CA SER A 61 0.84 25.07 -15.02
C SER A 61 2.30 24.90 -15.37
N GLY A 62 2.92 23.91 -14.83
CA GLY A 62 4.33 23.78 -14.87
C GLY A 62 4.93 23.16 -16.09
N THR A 63 6.15 23.50 -16.24
CA THR A 63 7.16 22.94 -17.08
C THR A 63 7.89 21.81 -16.37
N GLN A 64 7.18 21.10 -15.50
CA GLN A 64 7.79 20.04 -14.69
C GLN A 64 8.13 18.81 -15.52
N SER A 65 9.29 18.24 -15.29
CA SER A 65 9.72 17.02 -15.91
C SER A 65 8.96 15.82 -15.36
N ALA A 66 9.02 14.68 -16.07
CA ALA A 66 8.42 13.45 -15.60
C ALA A 66 8.99 13.02 -14.23
N GLU A 67 10.28 13.27 -14.01
CA GLU A 67 10.92 12.96 -12.73
C GLU A 67 10.36 13.81 -11.59
N ASP A 68 10.11 15.10 -11.84
CA ASP A 68 9.52 15.99 -10.84
C ASP A 68 8.09 15.57 -10.50
N MET A 69 7.32 15.14 -11.49
CA MET A 69 5.97 14.63 -11.30
C MET A 69 5.98 13.35 -10.47
N GLU A 70 6.92 12.45 -10.71
CA GLU A 70 7.07 11.22 -9.94
C GLU A 70 7.40 11.54 -8.48
N LYS A 71 8.29 12.49 -8.23
CA LYS A 71 8.61 12.93 -6.87
C LYS A 71 7.38 13.48 -6.16
N LEU A 72 6.58 14.28 -6.86
CA LEU A 72 5.34 14.83 -6.30
C LEU A 72 4.34 13.72 -5.97
N GLN A 73 4.22 12.72 -6.85
CA GLN A 73 3.37 11.55 -6.59
C GLN A 73 3.78 10.85 -5.30
N ILE A 74 5.08 10.63 -5.13
CA ILE A 74 5.62 9.96 -3.94
C ILE A 74 5.35 10.79 -2.69
N GLU A 75 5.58 12.11 -2.74
CA GLU A 75 5.34 13.00 -1.59
C GLU A 75 3.86 13.03 -1.18
N GLU A 76 2.96 13.13 -2.14
CA GLU A 76 1.52 13.10 -1.85
C GLU A 76 1.07 11.73 -1.35
N ALA A 77 1.63 10.66 -1.92
CA ALA A 77 1.35 9.31 -1.47
C ALA A 77 1.80 9.10 -0.02
N LYS A 78 2.94 9.66 0.38
CA LYS A 78 3.42 9.58 1.76
C LYS A 78 2.44 10.23 2.74
N LYS A 79 1.85 11.36 2.38
CA LYS A 79 0.81 11.98 3.20
C LYS A 79 -0.40 11.06 3.35
N ASN A 80 -0.85 10.49 2.25
CA ASN A 80 -1.99 9.57 2.24
C ASN A 80 -1.70 8.29 3.03
N VAL A 81 -0.47 7.80 2.97
CA VAL A 81 -0.02 6.65 3.77
C VAL A 81 -0.11 6.97 5.26
N ARG A 82 0.36 8.15 5.68
CA ARG A 82 0.28 8.55 7.09
C ARG A 82 -1.14 8.55 7.59
N GLU A 83 -2.07 9.09 6.81
CA GLU A 83 -3.49 9.10 7.15
C GLU A 83 -4.06 7.68 7.20
N ALA A 84 -3.73 6.84 6.20
CA ALA A 84 -4.19 5.46 6.16
C ALA A 84 -3.67 4.64 7.34
N VAL A 85 -2.40 4.80 7.70
CA VAL A 85 -1.80 4.13 8.85
C VAL A 85 -2.49 4.56 10.15
N LEU A 86 -2.73 5.86 10.29
CA LEU A 86 -3.41 6.40 11.46
C LEU A 86 -4.83 5.83 11.56
N MET A 87 -5.56 5.77 10.45
CA MET A 87 -6.92 5.22 10.42
C MET A 87 -6.94 3.75 10.81
N GLU A 88 -6.00 2.96 10.32
CA GLU A 88 -5.89 1.55 10.71
C GLU A 88 -5.68 1.39 12.21
N LYS A 89 -4.81 2.21 12.79
CA LYS A 89 -4.56 2.19 14.23
C LYS A 89 -5.78 2.59 15.04
N LEU A 90 -6.56 3.56 14.56
CA LEU A 90 -7.77 4.01 15.23
C LEU A 90 -8.90 3.00 15.14
N GLN A 91 -9.03 2.31 14.00
CA GLN A 91 -10.03 1.26 13.82
C GLN A 91 -9.73 0.02 14.65
N GLY A 92 -8.48 -0.21 14.96
CA GLY A 92 -8.03 -1.33 15.79
C GLY A 92 -7.99 -1.02 17.27
N ARG A 93 -8.95 -0.25 17.82
CA ARG A 93 -8.94 0.20 19.21
C ARG A 93 -8.70 -0.90 20.24
N ASP A 94 -9.31 -2.06 20.00
CA ASP A 94 -9.20 -3.20 20.91
C ASP A 94 -8.03 -4.11 20.56
N HIS A 95 -7.33 -3.80 19.48
CA HIS A 95 -6.19 -4.55 18.97
C HIS A 95 -5.11 -3.61 18.51
N ILE A 96 -3.89 -3.86 18.92
CA ILE A 96 -2.75 -3.07 18.44
C ILE A 96 -2.38 -3.57 17.05
N VAL A 97 -2.64 -2.75 16.03
CA VAL A 97 -2.25 -3.08 14.67
C VAL A 97 -0.76 -2.83 14.51
N THR A 98 -0.02 -3.89 14.21
CA THR A 98 1.41 -3.79 13.94
C THR A 98 1.63 -3.63 12.44
N ILE A 99 2.19 -2.50 12.04
CA ILE A 99 2.55 -2.22 10.66
C ILE A 99 4.06 -2.31 10.54
N TYR A 100 4.53 -3.17 9.63
CA TYR A 100 5.96 -3.43 9.47
C TYR A 100 6.62 -2.50 8.47
N ASP A 101 5.93 -2.20 7.36
CA ASP A 101 6.51 -1.39 6.30
C ASP A 101 5.42 -0.95 5.33
N TYR A 102 5.78 -0.07 4.41
CA TYR A 102 4.92 0.30 3.28
C TYR A 102 5.80 0.50 2.04
N ASP A 103 5.16 0.45 0.87
CA ASP A 103 5.81 0.74 -0.40
C ASP A 103 4.86 1.53 -1.29
N ILE A 104 5.41 2.37 -2.15
CA ILE A 104 4.64 3.26 -3.02
C ILE A 104 5.01 2.96 -4.47
N PHE A 105 3.98 2.71 -5.29
CA PHE A 105 4.13 2.36 -6.70
C PHE A 105 3.47 3.43 -7.58
N PRO A 106 4.21 4.50 -7.96
CA PRO A 106 3.66 5.52 -8.84
C PRO A 106 3.39 4.95 -10.24
N GLN A 107 2.24 5.32 -10.79
CA GLN A 107 1.85 4.95 -12.16
C GLN A 107 1.30 6.18 -12.86
N GLU A 108 0.99 6.06 -14.15
CA GLU A 108 0.56 7.18 -14.95
C GLU A 108 -0.74 7.84 -14.43
N ARG A 109 -1.73 7.02 -14.09
CA ARG A 109 -3.05 7.50 -13.67
C ARG A 109 -3.34 7.32 -12.20
N THR A 110 -2.72 6.34 -11.59
CA THR A 110 -2.94 5.99 -10.19
C THR A 110 -1.60 5.83 -9.48
N THR A 111 -1.65 5.94 -8.17
CA THR A 111 -0.52 5.58 -7.32
C THR A 111 -1.01 4.52 -6.35
N ASP A 112 -0.38 3.36 -6.37
CA ASP A 112 -0.71 2.26 -5.49
C ASP A 112 0.22 2.27 -4.28
N VAL A 113 -0.35 1.96 -3.12
CA VAL A 113 0.40 1.88 -1.86
C VAL A 113 0.13 0.52 -1.25
N ALA A 114 1.20 -0.18 -0.89
CA ALA A 114 1.11 -1.45 -0.18
C ALA A 114 1.58 -1.26 1.26
N ILE A 115 0.78 -1.72 2.21
CA ILE A 115 1.09 -1.65 3.64
C ILE A 115 1.12 -3.08 4.16
N ILE A 116 2.27 -3.50 4.70
CA ILE A 116 2.40 -4.84 5.29
C ILE A 116 2.20 -4.77 6.79
N MET A 117 1.35 -5.64 7.30
CA MET A 117 0.93 -5.66 8.69
C MET A 117 0.74 -7.08 9.19
N ASP A 118 0.54 -7.22 10.50
CA ASP A 118 0.31 -8.51 11.13
C ASP A 118 -1.07 -9.05 10.77
N ILE A 119 -1.10 -10.26 10.20
CA ILE A 119 -2.34 -10.93 9.80
C ILE A 119 -3.23 -11.29 10.99
N MET A 120 -2.63 -11.56 12.14
CA MET A 120 -3.36 -11.96 13.34
C MET A 120 -4.40 -10.93 13.79
N GLN A 121 -4.20 -9.69 13.43
CA GLN A 121 -5.06 -8.58 13.84
C GLN A 121 -6.25 -8.37 12.93
N LEU A 122 -6.32 -9.10 11.83
CA LEU A 122 -7.43 -9.03 10.88
C LEU A 122 -8.46 -10.16 11.11
N LEU A 123 -8.13 -11.07 11.98
CA LEU A 123 -9.01 -12.17 12.36
C LEU A 123 -9.82 -11.76 13.60
#